data_036893fddb1e6436a94d7f269853a4be
#
_entry.id   036893fddb1e6436a94d7f269853a4be
#
_cell.length_a   1.000
_cell.length_b   1.000
_cell.length_c   1.000
_cell.angle_alpha   90.00
_cell.angle_beta   90.00
_cell.angle_gamma   90.00
#
_symmetry.space_group_name_H-M   'P 1'
#
loop_
_entity.id
_entity.type
_entity.pdbx_description
1 polymer ?
#
loop_
_entity_poly.entity_id
_entity_poly.type
_entity_poly.pdbx_seq_one_letter_code
_entity_poly.pdbx_strand_id
1 'polypeptide(L)'
;MKKIIFVLIFALVSAHSLADSGKFNASGAGSWAVNVMDGGNGNMSITYDGNAGLSDKEGSIFDKSTMHCIGGLTLVAGKFDDETGMCTFYLMDGEKVFINYKGKGTGGQGGSGDFVIVGGTGKYEKISGTGFSSRQNLKGKSLSLIHI
;
A
#
# COMPACT_ATOMS: atom_id res chain seq x y z
N MET A 1 30.27 43.28 44.24
CA MET A 1 30.08 42.80 42.85
C MET A 1 29.26 41.51 42.87
N LYS A 2 27.94 41.58 42.54
CA LYS A 2 26.99 40.44 42.57
C LYS A 2 27.02 39.80 41.18
N LYS A 3 27.43 38.52 41.09
CA LYS A 3 27.37 37.71 39.84
C LYS A 3 25.96 37.15 39.70
N ILE A 4 25.25 37.61 38.67
CA ILE A 4 23.98 37.08 38.28
C ILE A 4 24.23 35.87 37.35
N ILE A 5 23.88 34.67 37.80
CA ILE A 5 23.92 33.43 36.99
C ILE A 5 22.59 33.31 36.27
N PHE A 6 22.62 33.47 34.97
CA PHE A 6 21.49 33.21 34.07
C PHE A 6 21.38 31.69 33.80
N VAL A 7 20.42 31.02 34.41
CA VAL A 7 20.08 29.64 34.12
C VAL A 7 19.13 29.60 32.92
N LEU A 8 19.66 29.18 31.77
CA LEU A 8 18.87 28.97 30.56
C LEU A 8 18.13 27.61 30.71
N ILE A 9 16.85 27.66 31.04
CA ILE A 9 15.99 26.46 31.04
C ILE A 9 15.60 26.18 29.60
N PHE A 10 16.23 25.16 28.99
CA PHE A 10 15.86 24.62 27.71
C PHE A 10 14.61 23.74 27.94
N ALA A 11 13.43 24.26 27.68
CA ALA A 11 12.17 23.49 27.65
C ALA A 11 12.21 22.60 26.40
N LEU A 12 12.52 21.31 26.58
CA LEU A 12 12.29 20.26 25.60
C LEU A 12 10.79 20.10 25.39
N VAL A 13 10.25 20.81 24.42
CA VAL A 13 8.89 20.56 23.91
C VAL A 13 8.96 19.26 23.14
N SER A 14 8.63 18.16 23.80
CA SER A 14 8.37 16.88 23.13
C SER A 14 7.15 17.10 22.24
N ALA A 15 7.36 17.26 20.95
CA ALA A 15 6.28 17.20 19.97
C ALA A 15 5.69 15.78 20.00
N HIS A 16 4.62 15.60 20.77
CA HIS A 16 3.81 14.40 20.65
C HIS A 16 3.14 14.47 19.30
N SER A 17 3.61 13.68 18.34
CA SER A 17 2.85 13.45 17.12
C SER A 17 1.57 12.73 17.53
N LEU A 18 0.48 13.45 17.55
CA LEU A 18 -0.85 12.86 17.62
C LEU A 18 -0.97 11.98 16.38
N ALA A 19 -1.03 10.68 16.57
CA ALA A 19 -1.38 9.76 15.51
C ALA A 19 -2.81 10.08 15.10
N ASP A 20 -2.97 10.77 13.99
CA ASP A 20 -4.28 11.10 13.43
C ASP A 20 -4.91 9.77 12.96
N SER A 21 -5.95 9.31 13.66
CA SER A 21 -6.66 8.09 13.30
C SER A 21 -7.69 8.44 12.23
N GLY A 22 -7.48 7.99 11.00
CA GLY A 22 -8.36 8.27 9.87
C GLY A 22 -8.86 7.01 9.17
N LYS A 23 -9.99 7.15 8.46
CA LYS A 23 -10.44 6.19 7.45
C LYS A 23 -10.16 6.78 6.07
N PHE A 24 -9.64 5.95 5.17
CA PHE A 24 -9.44 6.31 3.77
C PHE A 24 -10.23 5.38 2.85
N ASN A 25 -10.45 5.83 1.62
CA ASN A 25 -11.16 5.08 0.59
C ASN A 25 -10.60 5.53 -0.76
N ALA A 26 -9.43 5.02 -1.11
CA ALA A 26 -8.74 5.40 -2.32
C ALA A 26 -9.09 4.47 -3.48
N SER A 27 -9.16 5.02 -4.66
CA SER A 27 -9.33 4.26 -5.91
C SER A 27 -8.38 4.78 -6.97
N GLY A 28 -8.10 3.92 -7.94
CA GLY A 28 -7.16 4.29 -9.00
C GLY A 28 -7.00 3.24 -10.07
N ALA A 29 -5.99 3.43 -10.88
CA ALA A 29 -5.64 2.49 -11.94
C ALA A 29 -4.16 2.17 -11.92
N GLY A 30 -3.83 0.92 -12.23
CA GLY A 30 -2.47 0.43 -12.21
C GLY A 30 -2.13 -0.47 -13.39
N SER A 31 -0.84 -0.58 -13.65
CA SER A 31 -0.26 -1.46 -14.67
C SER A 31 0.73 -2.43 -14.04
N TRP A 32 0.75 -3.66 -14.52
CA TRP A 32 1.47 -4.80 -13.93
C TRP A 32 2.30 -5.51 -14.99
N ALA A 33 3.57 -5.65 -14.72
CA ALA A 33 4.43 -6.63 -15.40
C ALA A 33 4.30 -7.97 -14.69
N VAL A 34 4.05 -9.03 -15.43
CA VAL A 34 3.83 -10.36 -14.87
C VAL A 34 4.82 -11.35 -15.46
N ASN A 35 5.35 -12.24 -14.61
CA ASN A 35 6.07 -13.44 -15.01
C ASN A 35 5.21 -14.65 -14.68
N VAL A 36 5.08 -15.56 -15.62
CA VAL A 36 4.24 -16.75 -15.50
C VAL A 36 5.09 -17.99 -15.72
N MET A 37 4.99 -18.93 -14.80
CA MET A 37 5.51 -20.27 -14.93
C MET A 37 4.34 -21.24 -15.06
N ASP A 38 4.28 -21.95 -16.19
CA ASP A 38 3.26 -22.98 -16.43
C ASP A 38 3.55 -24.21 -15.55
N GLY A 39 2.57 -24.60 -14.74
CA GLY A 39 2.59 -25.80 -13.89
C GLY A 39 1.85 -27.00 -14.50
N GLY A 40 1.34 -26.88 -15.72
CA GLY A 40 0.52 -27.90 -16.39
C GLY A 40 -0.92 -27.97 -15.89
N ASN A 41 -1.81 -28.55 -16.70
CA ASN A 41 -3.23 -28.73 -16.38
C ASN A 41 -3.97 -27.41 -15.99
N GLY A 42 -3.54 -26.27 -16.54
CA GLY A 42 -4.11 -24.97 -16.22
C GLY A 42 -3.67 -24.37 -14.88
N ASN A 43 -2.69 -24.98 -14.24
CA ASN A 43 -2.06 -24.43 -13.03
C ASN A 43 -0.89 -23.52 -13.43
N MET A 44 -0.70 -22.42 -12.73
CA MET A 44 0.35 -21.44 -13.02
C MET A 44 0.88 -20.84 -11.72
N SER A 45 2.18 -20.59 -11.66
CA SER A 45 2.74 -19.68 -10.67
C SER A 45 2.99 -18.34 -11.32
N ILE A 46 2.56 -17.27 -10.66
CA ILE A 46 2.62 -15.91 -11.19
C ILE A 46 3.31 -15.02 -10.18
N THR A 47 4.31 -14.28 -10.64
CA THR A 47 4.85 -13.14 -9.90
C THR A 47 4.57 -11.85 -10.68
N TYR A 48 4.41 -10.76 -9.97
CA TYR A 48 4.13 -9.48 -10.59
C TYR A 48 4.82 -8.32 -9.90
N ASP A 49 5.08 -7.30 -10.69
CA ASP A 49 5.62 -6.01 -10.31
C ASP A 49 4.76 -4.94 -10.99
N GLY A 50 4.25 -3.99 -10.23
CA GLY A 50 3.33 -3.01 -10.81
C GLY A 50 3.21 -1.72 -10.04
N ASN A 51 2.72 -0.72 -10.75
CA ASN A 51 2.51 0.62 -10.23
C ASN A 51 1.07 1.06 -10.47
N ALA A 52 0.54 1.86 -9.54
CA ALA A 52 -0.76 2.49 -9.68
C ALA A 52 -0.73 3.94 -9.20
N GLY A 53 -1.57 4.76 -9.81
CA GLY A 53 -1.93 6.07 -9.29
C GLY A 53 -3.24 5.97 -8.53
N LEU A 54 -3.34 6.65 -7.40
CA LEU A 54 -4.50 6.63 -6.52
C LEU A 54 -5.05 8.03 -6.30
N SER A 55 -6.34 8.11 -6.07
CA SER A 55 -7.07 9.29 -5.64
C SER A 55 -8.00 8.93 -4.49
N ASP A 56 -8.12 9.82 -3.54
CA ASP A 56 -9.03 9.74 -2.39
C ASP A 56 -9.67 11.12 -2.18
N LYS A 57 -10.49 11.26 -1.17
CA LYS A 57 -11.02 12.56 -0.77
C LYS A 57 -9.87 13.53 -0.43
N GLU A 58 -10.07 14.79 -0.71
CA GLU A 58 -9.13 15.85 -0.35
C GLU A 58 -8.79 15.82 1.16
N GLY A 59 -7.51 15.93 1.47
CA GLY A 59 -6.98 15.86 2.83
C GLY A 59 -6.66 14.44 3.33
N SER A 60 -6.99 13.39 2.56
CA SER A 60 -6.48 12.05 2.83
C SER A 60 -4.99 11.97 2.52
N ILE A 61 -4.24 11.23 3.34
CA ILE A 61 -2.81 10.99 3.09
C ILE A 61 -2.56 10.19 1.80
N PHE A 62 -3.55 9.44 1.32
CA PHE A 62 -3.49 8.66 0.10
C PHE A 62 -4.03 9.39 -1.14
N ASP A 63 -4.56 10.63 -1.00
CA ASP A 63 -4.99 11.40 -2.17
C ASP A 63 -3.78 11.78 -3.03
N LYS A 64 -3.93 11.58 -4.35
CA LYS A 64 -2.88 11.84 -5.36
C LYS A 64 -1.57 11.09 -5.09
N SER A 65 -1.64 9.95 -4.37
CA SER A 65 -0.48 9.10 -4.13
C SER A 65 -0.23 8.16 -5.30
N THR A 66 0.97 7.61 -5.34
CA THR A 66 1.28 6.46 -6.20
C THR A 66 1.65 5.27 -5.33
N MET A 67 1.45 4.06 -5.84
CA MET A 67 1.94 2.87 -5.17
C MET A 67 2.74 1.99 -6.12
N HIS A 68 3.72 1.30 -5.56
CA HIS A 68 4.48 0.25 -6.21
C HIS A 68 4.32 -1.04 -5.41
N CYS A 69 3.91 -2.11 -6.07
CA CYS A 69 3.66 -3.39 -5.42
C CYS A 69 4.43 -4.51 -6.11
N ILE A 70 4.98 -5.41 -5.30
CA ILE A 70 5.56 -6.67 -5.75
C ILE A 70 4.87 -7.80 -5.00
N GLY A 71 4.49 -8.85 -5.74
CA GLY A 71 3.80 -9.98 -5.16
C GLY A 71 3.74 -11.20 -6.06
N GLY A 72 3.00 -12.19 -5.62
CA GLY A 72 2.79 -13.42 -6.38
C GLY A 72 1.59 -14.22 -5.89
N LEU A 73 1.22 -15.21 -6.70
CA LEU A 73 0.10 -16.11 -6.45
C LEU A 73 0.28 -17.41 -7.24
N THR A 74 -0.49 -18.42 -6.85
CA THR A 74 -0.61 -19.67 -7.60
C THR A 74 -2.04 -19.82 -8.12
N LEU A 75 -2.19 -19.95 -9.44
CA LEU A 75 -3.48 -20.29 -10.02
C LEU A 75 -3.65 -21.82 -10.01
N VAL A 76 -4.75 -22.28 -9.42
CA VAL A 76 -5.19 -23.68 -9.48
C VAL A 76 -6.60 -23.71 -10.03
N ALA A 77 -6.80 -24.38 -11.16
CA ALA A 77 -8.09 -24.40 -11.87
C ALA A 77 -8.66 -22.98 -12.11
N GLY A 78 -7.77 -22.02 -12.45
CA GLY A 78 -8.14 -20.64 -12.74
C GLY A 78 -8.47 -19.75 -11.54
N LYS A 79 -8.31 -20.22 -10.31
CA LYS A 79 -8.53 -19.47 -9.07
C LYS A 79 -7.24 -19.40 -8.25
N PHE A 80 -7.17 -18.41 -7.36
CA PHE A 80 -6.09 -18.26 -6.38
C PHE A 80 -6.68 -17.80 -5.03
N ASP A 81 -6.05 -18.21 -3.94
CA ASP A 81 -6.36 -17.83 -2.56
C ASP A 81 -5.10 -17.61 -1.71
N ASP A 82 -3.94 -17.63 -2.36
CA ASP A 82 -2.61 -17.52 -1.78
C ASP A 82 -1.86 -16.25 -2.20
N GLU A 83 -2.54 -15.30 -2.87
CA GLU A 83 -1.90 -14.05 -3.26
C GLU A 83 -1.29 -13.34 -2.07
N THR A 84 -0.03 -12.94 -2.19
CA THR A 84 0.68 -12.19 -1.15
C THR A 84 1.68 -11.24 -1.76
N GLY A 85 1.97 -10.15 -1.07
CA GLY A 85 2.96 -9.19 -1.51
C GLY A 85 3.07 -7.99 -0.59
N MET A 86 3.89 -7.04 -1.04
CA MET A 86 4.11 -5.76 -0.38
C MET A 86 3.87 -4.62 -1.34
N CYS A 87 3.36 -3.51 -0.82
CA CYS A 87 3.30 -2.25 -1.54
C CYS A 87 3.95 -1.12 -0.75
N THR A 88 4.58 -0.22 -1.49
CA THR A 88 5.02 1.08 -1.00
C THR A 88 4.14 2.15 -1.60
N PHE A 89 3.49 2.94 -0.77
CA PHE A 89 2.81 4.16 -1.19
C PHE A 89 3.78 5.33 -1.10
N TYR A 90 3.84 6.14 -2.14
CA TYR A 90 4.59 7.38 -2.21
C TYR A 90 3.60 8.52 -2.11
N LEU A 91 3.64 9.22 -0.99
CA LEU A 91 2.68 10.26 -0.64
C LEU A 91 3.08 11.62 -1.22
N MET A 92 2.13 12.53 -1.31
CA MET A 92 2.36 13.88 -1.87
C MET A 92 3.34 14.73 -1.05
N ASP A 93 3.52 14.44 0.24
CA ASP A 93 4.47 15.12 1.11
C ASP A 93 5.90 14.53 1.06
N GLY A 94 6.13 13.56 0.17
CA GLY A 94 7.43 12.90 -0.03
C GLY A 94 7.69 11.72 0.91
N GLU A 95 6.83 11.48 1.87
CA GLU A 95 6.92 10.34 2.77
C GLU A 95 6.35 9.06 2.15
N LYS A 96 6.55 7.93 2.81
CA LYS A 96 6.11 6.60 2.35
C LYS A 96 5.30 5.89 3.42
N VAL A 97 4.40 5.03 2.96
CA VAL A 97 3.68 4.06 3.80
C VAL A 97 3.85 2.68 3.19
N PHE A 98 4.08 1.69 4.05
CA PHE A 98 4.32 0.30 3.66
C PHE A 98 3.16 -0.58 4.08
N ILE A 99 2.71 -1.45 3.18
CA ILE A 99 1.68 -2.44 3.48
C ILE A 99 2.11 -3.85 3.07
N ASN A 100 1.64 -4.83 3.83
CA ASN A 100 1.58 -6.22 3.41
C ASN A 100 0.14 -6.58 3.09
N TYR A 101 -0.09 -7.38 2.05
CA TYR A 101 -1.43 -7.80 1.68
C TYR A 101 -1.49 -9.29 1.40
N LYS A 102 -2.71 -9.84 1.53
CA LYS A 102 -3.09 -11.18 1.11
C LYS A 102 -4.38 -11.08 0.32
N GLY A 103 -4.53 -11.96 -0.67
CA GLY A 103 -5.70 -11.88 -1.54
C GLY A 103 -6.12 -13.23 -2.13
N LYS A 104 -7.30 -13.21 -2.72
CA LYS A 104 -7.90 -14.31 -3.46
C LYS A 104 -8.66 -13.78 -4.66
N GLY A 105 -8.88 -14.62 -5.65
CA GLY A 105 -9.60 -14.20 -6.85
C GLY A 105 -9.62 -15.22 -7.96
N THR A 106 -9.84 -14.70 -9.16
CA THR A 106 -9.92 -15.50 -10.40
C THR A 106 -8.94 -14.93 -11.42
N GLY A 107 -8.17 -15.79 -12.04
CA GLY A 107 -7.22 -15.43 -13.07
C GLY A 107 -7.86 -14.65 -14.22
N GLY A 108 -7.21 -13.58 -14.63
CA GLY A 108 -7.70 -12.69 -15.69
C GLY A 108 -8.86 -11.75 -15.29
N GLN A 109 -9.52 -11.96 -14.16
CA GLN A 109 -10.64 -11.12 -13.72
C GLN A 109 -10.25 -10.11 -12.64
N GLY A 110 -9.41 -10.52 -11.71
CA GLY A 110 -8.99 -9.73 -10.58
C GLY A 110 -9.15 -10.47 -9.26
N GLY A 111 -9.10 -9.73 -8.17
CA GLY A 111 -9.17 -10.31 -6.83
C GLY A 111 -9.48 -9.27 -5.76
N SER A 112 -9.55 -9.75 -4.55
CA SER A 112 -9.75 -8.91 -3.37
C SER A 112 -9.05 -9.54 -2.17
N GLY A 113 -8.76 -8.71 -1.17
CA GLY A 113 -8.12 -9.20 0.04
C GLY A 113 -7.86 -8.13 1.07
N ASP A 114 -7.26 -8.57 2.15
CA ASP A 114 -6.95 -7.74 3.29
C ASP A 114 -5.50 -7.25 3.22
N PHE A 115 -5.26 -6.10 3.82
CA PHE A 115 -3.91 -5.57 4.00
C PHE A 115 -3.69 -5.06 5.42
N VAL A 116 -2.41 -5.00 5.78
CA VAL A 116 -1.93 -4.44 7.05
C VAL A 116 -0.91 -3.36 6.72
N ILE A 117 -1.06 -2.18 7.30
CA ILE A 117 -0.05 -1.14 7.28
C ILE A 117 1.03 -1.53 8.29
N VAL A 118 2.27 -1.68 7.82
CA VAL A 118 3.39 -2.17 8.62
C VAL A 118 4.39 -1.08 9.02
N GLY A 119 4.13 0.17 8.62
CA GLY A 119 4.94 1.34 8.95
C GLY A 119 5.04 2.32 7.80
N GLY A 120 5.91 3.29 7.94
CA GLY A 120 6.17 4.33 6.95
C GLY A 120 7.49 5.04 7.22
N THR A 121 7.67 6.22 6.61
CA THR A 121 8.83 7.08 6.85
C THR A 121 8.42 8.38 7.53
N GLY A 122 9.38 9.09 8.12
CA GLY A 122 9.20 10.38 8.76
C GLY A 122 8.05 10.39 9.77
N LYS A 123 7.08 11.26 9.58
CA LYS A 123 5.92 11.35 10.48
C LYS A 123 5.02 10.11 10.49
N TYR A 124 5.16 9.21 9.50
CA TYR A 124 4.41 7.96 9.40
C TYR A 124 5.19 6.73 9.89
N GLU A 125 6.36 6.88 10.50
CA GLU A 125 7.18 5.76 10.97
C GLU A 125 6.41 4.77 11.86
N LYS A 126 5.50 5.28 12.68
CA LYS A 126 4.68 4.48 13.61
C LYS A 126 3.25 4.26 13.12
N ILE A 127 2.95 4.55 11.84
CA ILE A 127 1.61 4.33 11.30
C ILE A 127 1.29 2.84 11.30
N SER A 128 0.06 2.50 11.64
CA SER A 128 -0.46 1.15 11.61
C SER A 128 -1.93 1.16 11.24
N GLY A 129 -2.43 0.05 10.76
CA GLY A 129 -3.84 -0.08 10.39
C GLY A 129 -4.08 -1.33 9.56
N THR A 130 -5.33 -1.58 9.27
CA THR A 130 -5.78 -2.67 8.40
C THR A 130 -6.83 -2.15 7.44
N GLY A 131 -6.99 -2.82 6.33
CA GLY A 131 -8.03 -2.50 5.37
C GLY A 131 -8.28 -3.63 4.39
N PHE A 132 -9.16 -3.35 3.46
CA PHE A 132 -9.56 -4.26 2.40
C PHE A 132 -9.29 -3.59 1.05
N SER A 133 -8.86 -4.38 0.07
CA SER A 133 -8.67 -3.93 -1.30
C SER A 133 -9.38 -4.84 -2.28
N SER A 134 -9.80 -4.28 -3.39
CA SER A 134 -10.30 -5.02 -4.52
C SER A 134 -9.64 -4.54 -5.81
N ARG A 135 -9.45 -5.46 -6.74
CA ARG A 135 -8.85 -5.21 -8.03
C ARG A 135 -9.69 -5.87 -9.11
N GLN A 136 -9.98 -5.14 -10.18
CA GLN A 136 -10.62 -5.64 -11.38
C GLN A 136 -9.67 -5.44 -12.57
N ASN A 137 -9.33 -6.53 -13.25
CA ASN A 137 -8.54 -6.48 -14.47
C ASN A 137 -9.41 -5.96 -15.62
N LEU A 138 -8.90 -4.99 -16.35
CA LEU A 138 -9.56 -4.46 -17.54
C LEU A 138 -9.19 -5.31 -18.77
N LYS A 139 -10.10 -5.39 -19.71
CA LYS A 139 -9.81 -6.01 -21.01
C LYS A 139 -8.75 -5.18 -21.72
N GLY A 140 -7.64 -5.80 -22.04
CA GLY A 140 -6.52 -5.13 -22.70
C GLY A 140 -5.18 -5.52 -22.10
N LYS A 141 -4.25 -4.58 -22.03
CA LYS A 141 -2.86 -4.86 -21.62
C LYS A 141 -2.67 -4.53 -20.15
N SER A 142 -2.60 -5.54 -19.29
CA SER A 142 -2.04 -5.45 -17.92
C SER A 142 -2.50 -4.23 -17.10
N LEU A 143 -3.74 -3.79 -17.31
CA LEU A 143 -4.32 -2.65 -16.62
C LEU A 143 -5.42 -3.12 -15.66
N SER A 144 -5.39 -2.61 -14.44
CA SER A 144 -6.41 -2.92 -13.42
C SER A 144 -6.97 -1.64 -12.80
N LEU A 145 -8.26 -1.67 -12.48
CA LEU A 145 -8.86 -0.75 -11.54
C LEU A 145 -8.65 -1.28 -10.12
N ILE A 146 -8.33 -0.38 -9.20
CA ILE A 146 -8.01 -0.68 -7.81
C ILE A 146 -8.91 0.15 -6.93
N HIS A 147 -9.39 -0.47 -5.86
CA HIS A 147 -10.15 0.17 -4.80
C HIS A 147 -9.62 -0.32 -3.45
N ILE A 148 -9.29 0.62 -2.57
CA ILE A 148 -8.66 0.37 -1.28
C ILE A 148 -9.44 1.07 -0.17
#